data_625db4e4b8b951fe8bf4787ec0a9254f
#
_entry.id   625db4e4b8b951fe8bf4787ec0a9254f
#
_cell.length_a   1.000
_cell.length_b   1.000
_cell.length_c   1.000
_cell.angle_alpha   90.00
_cell.angle_beta   90.00
_cell.angle_gamma   90.00
#
_symmetry.space_group_name_H-M   'P 1'
#
loop_
_entity.id
_entity.type
_entity.pdbx_description
1 polymer ?
#
loop_
_entity_poly.entity_id
_entity_poly.type
_entity_poly.pdbx_seq_one_letter_code
_entity_poly.pdbx_strand_id
1 'polypeptide(L)'
;MFQERAPFFQSYSAHMTRLFRQFFVVSMLFSASFLWAQSDDETDRSLIIVGSDTLAKLVTAWAEQFYVLNPTILIEVQAVGSAATPPALLLGTATIGTMSRRMNADERDAFTVRKQRPPIEISLAVDAVVLIVHQQNPLVSVSMAEVGQIFGMPGTCGNSVRPVFWRDLREDSVLADRKLQVFGRTATSGTYQYFRRAALCDGDPGIFVNEMPGGAGIVNTVARIPGGIGYTATSYTSNDVKILGIERPDGRVLYPEDPEYPLKRTLYLYVMTDLSSEAPSIECEFVAYVAGEKGRDLLRSAGFSIPQVADSQSARGVADACG
;
A
#
# COMPACT_ATOMS: atom_id res chain seq x y z
N MET A 1 -59.12 -17.45 -73.56
CA MET A 1 -59.45 -18.85 -73.74
C MET A 1 -58.74 -19.67 -72.65
N PHE A 2 -59.57 -20.31 -71.83
CA PHE A 2 -59.27 -21.39 -70.89
C PHE A 2 -58.55 -20.99 -69.59
N GLN A 3 -59.14 -21.07 -68.54
CA GLN A 3 -60.01 -22.01 -67.77
C GLN A 3 -59.30 -22.48 -66.52
N GLU A 4 -60.01 -22.12 -65.49
CA GLU A 4 -59.92 -22.58 -64.08
C GLU A 4 -59.38 -23.99 -63.80
N ARG A 5 -58.69 -24.10 -62.69
CA ARG A 5 -58.92 -25.13 -61.66
C ARG A 5 -58.34 -24.71 -60.29
N ALA A 6 -59.22 -24.37 -59.42
CA ALA A 6 -59.01 -24.54 -57.98
C ALA A 6 -59.73 -25.84 -57.56
N PRO A 7 -59.67 -26.30 -56.27
CA PRO A 7 -58.82 -26.07 -55.08
C PRO A 7 -58.43 -27.40 -54.39
N PHE A 8 -57.36 -27.46 -53.73
CA PHE A 8 -57.07 -28.59 -52.82
C PHE A 8 -56.11 -28.19 -51.66
N PHE A 9 -56.25 -27.04 -51.11
CA PHE A 9 -55.34 -26.62 -50.02
C PHE A 9 -56.06 -25.91 -48.86
N GLN A 10 -57.12 -26.52 -48.27
CA GLN A 10 -57.83 -25.85 -47.20
C GLN A 10 -58.08 -26.68 -45.93
N SER A 11 -57.51 -27.85 -45.75
CA SER A 11 -57.78 -28.65 -44.53
C SER A 11 -56.60 -29.01 -43.63
N TYR A 12 -55.36 -28.63 -44.04
CA TYR A 12 -54.15 -28.95 -43.22
C TYR A 12 -53.70 -27.82 -42.29
N SER A 13 -54.25 -26.61 -42.40
CA SER A 13 -53.77 -25.43 -41.67
C SER A 13 -54.26 -25.36 -40.21
N ALA A 14 -55.38 -25.95 -39.87
CA ALA A 14 -56.01 -25.77 -38.54
C ALA A 14 -55.46 -26.70 -37.45
N HIS A 15 -54.95 -27.85 -37.80
CA HIS A 15 -54.37 -28.80 -36.81
C HIS A 15 -52.90 -28.48 -36.47
N MET A 16 -52.16 -27.96 -37.39
CA MET A 16 -50.73 -27.64 -37.17
C MET A 16 -50.56 -26.38 -36.31
N THR A 17 -51.46 -25.41 -36.39
CA THR A 17 -51.43 -24.20 -35.55
C THR A 17 -51.78 -24.49 -34.09
N ARG A 18 -52.58 -25.52 -33.77
CA ARG A 18 -52.90 -25.90 -32.36
C ARG A 18 -51.75 -26.66 -31.71
N LEU A 19 -51.04 -27.53 -32.42
CA LEU A 19 -49.84 -28.25 -31.93
C LEU A 19 -48.66 -27.31 -31.71
N PHE A 20 -48.42 -26.37 -32.61
CA PHE A 20 -47.37 -25.35 -32.42
C PHE A 20 -47.65 -24.40 -31.23
N ARG A 21 -48.88 -24.08 -30.98
CA ARG A 21 -49.28 -23.19 -29.84
C ARG A 21 -49.12 -23.91 -28.48
N GLN A 22 -49.35 -25.22 -28.42
CA GLN A 22 -49.13 -26.00 -27.19
C GLN A 22 -47.65 -26.26 -26.93
N PHE A 23 -46.81 -26.47 -27.94
CA PHE A 23 -45.37 -26.61 -27.78
C PHE A 23 -44.67 -25.30 -27.38
N PHE A 24 -45.17 -24.15 -27.86
CA PHE A 24 -44.62 -22.84 -27.51
C PHE A 24 -44.94 -22.43 -26.06
N VAL A 25 -46.10 -22.77 -25.53
CA VAL A 25 -46.50 -22.49 -24.14
C VAL A 25 -45.74 -23.38 -23.16
N VAL A 26 -45.52 -24.66 -23.49
CA VAL A 26 -44.75 -25.57 -22.63
C VAL A 26 -43.25 -25.22 -22.66
N SER A 27 -42.69 -24.78 -23.79
CA SER A 27 -41.31 -24.30 -23.90
C SER A 27 -41.09 -22.99 -23.14
N MET A 28 -42.05 -22.07 -23.11
CA MET A 28 -41.94 -20.83 -22.33
C MET A 28 -42.04 -21.04 -20.83
N LEU A 29 -42.79 -22.04 -20.37
CA LEU A 29 -42.88 -22.39 -18.94
C LEU A 29 -41.62 -23.11 -18.43
N PHE A 30 -40.92 -23.86 -19.29
CA PHE A 30 -39.64 -24.48 -18.92
C PHE A 30 -38.49 -23.48 -18.96
N SER A 31 -38.53 -22.45 -19.80
CA SER A 31 -37.50 -21.38 -19.82
C SER A 31 -37.63 -20.43 -18.62
N ALA A 32 -38.84 -20.22 -18.09
CA ALA A 32 -39.05 -19.39 -16.91
C ALA A 32 -38.58 -20.05 -15.61
N SER A 33 -38.58 -21.36 -15.54
CA SER A 33 -38.09 -22.11 -14.36
C SER A 33 -36.54 -22.15 -14.29
N PHE A 34 -35.84 -21.96 -15.43
CA PHE A 34 -34.37 -21.95 -15.45
C PHE A 34 -33.76 -20.57 -15.12
N LEU A 35 -34.58 -19.51 -15.19
CA LEU A 35 -34.11 -18.15 -14.84
C LEU A 35 -34.26 -17.81 -13.35
N TRP A 36 -34.83 -18.70 -12.53
CA TRP A 36 -34.99 -18.49 -11.10
C TRP A 36 -34.01 -19.33 -10.25
N ALA A 37 -33.11 -20.07 -10.90
CA ALA A 37 -32.09 -20.91 -10.22
C ALA A 37 -30.67 -20.31 -10.28
N GLN A 38 -30.53 -19.03 -10.66
CA GLN A 38 -29.27 -18.29 -10.65
C GLN A 38 -29.41 -16.98 -9.89
N SER A 39 -29.83 -17.10 -8.65
CA SER A 39 -29.54 -16.09 -7.62
C SER A 39 -29.01 -16.80 -6.39
N ASP A 40 -27.96 -17.58 -6.57
CA ASP A 40 -26.98 -17.71 -5.50
C ASP A 40 -26.29 -16.36 -5.49
N ASP A 41 -26.72 -15.53 -4.55
CA ASP A 41 -26.04 -14.36 -4.07
C ASP A 41 -24.75 -14.85 -3.36
N GLU A 42 -23.88 -15.47 -4.13
CA GLU A 42 -22.48 -15.59 -3.81
C GLU A 42 -21.93 -14.17 -4.01
N THR A 43 -22.19 -13.33 -3.01
CA THR A 43 -21.57 -12.02 -2.88
C THR A 43 -20.10 -12.25 -3.17
N ASP A 44 -19.63 -11.66 -4.27
CA ASP A 44 -18.24 -11.73 -4.73
C ASP A 44 -17.38 -11.14 -3.59
N ARG A 45 -17.04 -12.00 -2.61
CA ARG A 45 -16.30 -11.61 -1.40
C ARG A 45 -14.86 -11.36 -1.82
N SER A 46 -14.58 -10.12 -2.16
CA SER A 46 -13.26 -9.70 -2.62
C SER A 46 -12.60 -8.77 -1.61
N LEU A 47 -11.30 -8.97 -1.38
CA LEU A 47 -10.44 -8.15 -0.55
C LEU A 47 -9.36 -7.52 -1.42
N ILE A 48 -9.57 -6.27 -1.81
CA ILE A 48 -8.61 -5.54 -2.66
C ILE A 48 -7.82 -4.57 -1.78
N ILE A 49 -6.51 -4.83 -1.64
CA ILE A 49 -5.60 -4.07 -0.79
C ILE A 49 -4.67 -3.23 -1.66
N VAL A 50 -4.76 -1.90 -1.54
CA VAL A 50 -3.96 -0.97 -2.34
C VAL A 50 -3.08 -0.10 -1.44
N GLY A 51 -1.85 0.15 -1.83
CA GLY A 51 -1.07 1.22 -1.19
C GLY A 51 0.43 0.98 -1.05
N SER A 52 0.91 1.07 0.18
CA SER A 52 2.33 1.19 0.52
C SER A 52 3.18 0.01 0.06
N ASP A 53 4.20 0.28 -0.74
CA ASP A 53 5.24 -0.70 -1.05
C ASP A 53 6.08 -1.09 0.18
N THR A 54 6.26 -0.20 1.15
CA THR A 54 6.94 -0.54 2.42
C THR A 54 6.30 -1.74 3.12
N LEU A 55 4.98 -1.84 3.04
CA LEU A 55 4.19 -2.92 3.62
C LEU A 55 3.99 -4.12 2.66
N ALA A 56 4.48 -4.04 1.41
CA ALA A 56 4.17 -5.02 0.37
C ALA A 56 4.41 -6.47 0.81
N LYS A 57 5.62 -6.78 1.30
CA LYS A 57 5.98 -8.15 1.73
C LYS A 57 5.08 -8.64 2.87
N LEU A 58 4.81 -7.79 3.85
CA LEU A 58 3.99 -8.12 5.00
C LEU A 58 2.53 -8.35 4.59
N VAL A 59 1.97 -7.43 3.80
CA VAL A 59 0.57 -7.52 3.35
C VAL A 59 0.37 -8.74 2.44
N THR A 60 1.33 -9.03 1.56
CA THR A 60 1.28 -10.25 0.74
C THR A 60 1.30 -11.52 1.61
N ALA A 61 2.19 -11.58 2.62
CA ALA A 61 2.23 -12.72 3.53
C ALA A 61 0.93 -12.87 4.35
N TRP A 62 0.31 -11.78 4.78
CA TRP A 62 -1.00 -11.81 5.42
C TRP A 62 -2.09 -12.28 4.46
N ALA A 63 -2.12 -11.75 3.23
CA ALA A 63 -3.09 -12.15 2.21
C ALA A 63 -3.00 -13.64 1.88
N GLU A 64 -1.79 -14.17 1.70
CA GLU A 64 -1.55 -15.59 1.44
C GLU A 64 -2.04 -16.48 2.60
N GLN A 65 -1.72 -16.12 3.84
CA GLN A 65 -2.16 -16.90 5.01
C GLN A 65 -3.66 -16.75 5.27
N PHE A 66 -4.23 -15.58 5.04
CA PHE A 66 -5.67 -15.35 5.18
C PHE A 66 -6.47 -16.10 4.11
N TYR A 67 -5.96 -16.18 2.87
CA TYR A 67 -6.53 -16.99 1.81
C TYR A 67 -6.57 -18.48 2.16
N VAL A 68 -5.53 -19.03 2.81
CA VAL A 68 -5.54 -20.43 3.28
C VAL A 68 -6.69 -20.70 4.27
N LEU A 69 -7.07 -19.70 5.07
CA LEU A 69 -8.19 -19.80 6.01
C LEU A 69 -9.55 -19.56 5.35
N ASN A 70 -9.57 -18.82 4.25
CA ASN A 70 -10.77 -18.36 3.55
C ASN A 70 -10.62 -18.54 2.02
N PRO A 71 -10.61 -19.78 1.51
CA PRO A 71 -10.23 -20.06 0.12
C PRO A 71 -11.26 -19.62 -0.93
N THR A 72 -12.44 -19.18 -0.52
CA THR A 72 -13.50 -18.66 -1.40
C THR A 72 -13.40 -17.16 -1.63
N ILE A 73 -12.45 -16.47 -0.98
CA ILE A 73 -12.28 -15.02 -1.08
C ILE A 73 -11.26 -14.70 -2.19
N LEU A 74 -11.61 -13.81 -3.09
CA LEU A 74 -10.63 -13.22 -4.02
C LEU A 74 -9.80 -12.17 -3.26
N ILE A 75 -8.48 -12.36 -3.19
CA ILE A 75 -7.57 -11.40 -2.56
C ILE A 75 -6.61 -10.83 -3.60
N GLU A 76 -6.55 -9.52 -3.70
CA GLU A 76 -5.64 -8.80 -4.58
C GLU A 76 -4.81 -7.78 -3.77
N VAL A 77 -3.49 -7.75 -3.99
CA VAL A 77 -2.56 -6.80 -3.33
C VAL A 77 -1.85 -5.96 -4.38
N GLN A 78 -2.04 -4.65 -4.34
CA GLN A 78 -1.44 -3.67 -5.23
C GLN A 78 -0.55 -2.69 -4.45
N ALA A 79 0.76 -2.96 -4.42
CA ALA A 79 1.74 -2.15 -3.66
C ALA A 79 2.34 -1.02 -4.52
N VAL A 80 1.50 -0.12 -5.01
CA VAL A 80 1.85 0.94 -5.98
C VAL A 80 2.26 2.28 -5.33
N GLY A 81 2.28 2.34 -4.01
CA GLY A 81 2.64 3.52 -3.22
C GLY A 81 1.46 4.12 -2.46
N SER A 82 1.75 4.76 -1.31
CA SER A 82 0.73 5.27 -0.39
C SER A 82 -0.20 6.33 -1.00
N ALA A 83 0.24 7.04 -2.03
CA ALA A 83 -0.58 8.06 -2.69
C ALA A 83 -1.78 7.46 -3.45
N ALA A 84 -1.74 6.15 -3.79
CA ALA A 84 -2.84 5.47 -4.45
C ALA A 84 -3.98 5.08 -3.49
N THR A 85 -3.69 4.99 -2.18
CA THR A 85 -4.66 4.56 -1.17
C THR A 85 -5.91 5.45 -1.09
N PRO A 86 -5.80 6.79 -0.88
CA PRO A 86 -6.98 7.61 -0.72
C PRO A 86 -7.93 7.56 -1.93
N PRO A 87 -7.49 7.75 -3.19
CA PRO A 87 -8.39 7.66 -4.32
C PRO A 87 -8.98 6.27 -4.53
N ALA A 88 -8.23 5.18 -4.29
CA ALA A 88 -8.74 3.82 -4.45
C ALA A 88 -9.89 3.51 -3.46
N LEU A 89 -9.72 3.86 -2.18
CA LEU A 89 -10.76 3.72 -1.16
C LEU A 89 -11.97 4.63 -1.46
N LEU A 90 -11.72 5.86 -1.89
CA LEU A 90 -12.78 6.83 -2.18
C LEU A 90 -13.66 6.39 -3.35
N LEU A 91 -13.05 5.80 -4.39
CA LEU A 91 -13.72 5.27 -5.57
C LEU A 91 -14.33 3.88 -5.35
N GLY A 92 -13.94 3.19 -4.25
CA GLY A 92 -14.37 1.81 -3.98
C GLY A 92 -13.67 0.76 -4.84
N THR A 93 -12.53 1.11 -5.46
CA THR A 93 -11.67 0.17 -6.19
C THR A 93 -10.70 -0.58 -5.26
N ALA A 94 -10.65 -0.22 -4.00
CA ALA A 94 -10.00 -0.95 -2.92
C ALA A 94 -10.92 -1.01 -1.71
N THR A 95 -10.85 -2.11 -0.96
CA THR A 95 -11.58 -2.31 0.30
C THR A 95 -10.69 -1.99 1.50
N ILE A 96 -9.39 -2.22 1.37
CA ILE A 96 -8.37 -1.88 2.36
C ILE A 96 -7.27 -1.03 1.71
N GLY A 97 -6.80 -0.04 2.46
CA GLY A 97 -5.69 0.81 2.08
C GLY A 97 -4.50 0.69 3.04
N THR A 98 -3.28 0.72 2.53
CA THR A 98 -2.08 0.73 3.37
C THR A 98 -1.21 1.95 3.08
N MET A 99 -0.70 2.61 4.11
CA MET A 99 0.10 3.81 3.95
C MET A 99 1.32 3.84 4.87
N SER A 100 2.44 4.34 4.35
CA SER A 100 3.68 4.56 5.12
C SER A 100 3.75 5.96 5.73
N ARG A 101 2.64 6.65 5.79
CA ARG A 101 2.39 7.92 6.45
C ARG A 101 0.91 8.03 6.78
N ARG A 102 0.56 8.92 7.66
CA ARG A 102 -0.85 9.27 7.88
C ARG A 102 -1.45 9.97 6.65
N MET A 103 -2.74 9.76 6.36
CA MET A 103 -3.47 10.60 5.42
C MET A 103 -3.36 12.06 5.84
N ASN A 104 -3.13 12.95 4.89
CA ASN A 104 -3.15 14.40 5.13
C ASN A 104 -4.60 14.91 5.28
N ALA A 105 -4.75 16.21 5.61
CA ALA A 105 -6.07 16.81 5.81
C ALA A 105 -6.93 16.74 4.54
N ASP A 106 -6.38 17.15 3.39
CA ASP A 106 -7.11 17.18 2.11
C ASP A 106 -7.59 15.79 1.70
N GLU A 107 -6.75 14.77 1.91
CA GLU A 107 -7.12 13.37 1.65
C GLU A 107 -8.29 12.92 2.53
N ARG A 108 -8.30 13.26 3.83
CA ARG A 108 -9.40 12.93 4.74
C ARG A 108 -10.68 13.72 4.43
N ASP A 109 -10.54 15.00 4.13
CA ASP A 109 -11.66 15.89 3.83
C ASP A 109 -12.41 15.44 2.58
N ALA A 110 -11.70 14.89 1.58
CA ALA A 110 -12.31 14.30 0.40
C ALA A 110 -13.30 13.16 0.73
N PHE A 111 -13.03 12.35 1.78
CA PHE A 111 -13.96 11.32 2.26
C PHE A 111 -15.18 11.93 2.95
N THR A 112 -14.99 12.98 3.75
CA THR A 112 -16.11 13.67 4.40
C THR A 112 -17.09 14.22 3.36
N VAL A 113 -16.56 14.81 2.29
CA VAL A 113 -17.38 15.38 1.20
C VAL A 113 -18.12 14.30 0.40
N ARG A 114 -17.45 13.19 0.05
CA ARG A 114 -17.99 12.19 -0.89
C ARG A 114 -18.67 11.01 -0.21
N LYS A 115 -18.21 10.60 0.95
CA LYS A 115 -18.68 9.40 1.68
C LYS A 115 -19.36 9.75 3.00
N GLN A 116 -19.38 11.05 3.39
CA GLN A 116 -19.94 11.56 4.64
C GLN A 116 -19.29 10.98 5.91
N ARG A 117 -18.22 10.22 5.75
CA ARG A 117 -17.41 9.67 6.83
C ARG A 117 -15.98 9.40 6.35
N PRO A 118 -14.96 9.60 7.19
CA PRO A 118 -13.59 9.19 6.88
C PRO A 118 -13.46 7.66 6.93
N PRO A 119 -12.41 7.08 6.31
CA PRO A 119 -12.07 5.69 6.55
C PRO A 119 -11.63 5.47 7.99
N ILE A 120 -11.82 4.27 8.50
CA ILE A 120 -11.29 3.86 9.79
C ILE A 120 -9.78 3.81 9.67
N GLU A 121 -9.08 4.57 10.53
CA GLU A 121 -7.63 4.62 10.57
C GLU A 121 -7.10 3.69 11.65
N ILE A 122 -6.25 2.76 11.28
CA ILE A 122 -5.60 1.80 12.17
C ILE A 122 -4.10 2.07 12.17
N SER A 123 -3.53 2.35 13.35
CA SER A 123 -2.09 2.37 13.56
C SER A 123 -1.56 0.93 13.54
N LEU A 124 -0.98 0.53 12.43
CA LEU A 124 -0.70 -0.87 12.12
C LEU A 124 0.66 -1.33 12.65
N ALA A 125 1.71 -0.57 12.39
CA ALA A 125 3.08 -0.92 12.69
C ALA A 125 3.95 0.32 12.92
N VAL A 126 5.08 0.14 13.57
CA VAL A 126 6.16 1.14 13.64
C VAL A 126 7.33 0.65 12.80
N ASP A 127 7.86 1.56 12.00
CA ASP A 127 9.02 1.38 11.12
C ASP A 127 9.97 2.57 11.29
N ALA A 128 11.19 2.45 10.76
CA ALA A 128 12.11 3.57 10.63
C ALA A 128 12.55 3.75 9.18
N VAL A 129 12.66 4.99 8.76
CA VAL A 129 13.38 5.33 7.53
C VAL A 129 14.84 5.47 7.87
N VAL A 130 15.69 4.71 7.18
CA VAL A 130 17.13 4.67 7.42
C VAL A 130 17.91 5.20 6.23
N LEU A 131 19.01 5.82 6.52
CA LEU A 131 20.01 6.18 5.51
C LEU A 131 20.96 5.01 5.34
N ILE A 132 21.23 4.66 4.09
CA ILE A 132 22.09 3.53 3.74
C ILE A 132 23.19 3.97 2.80
N VAL A 133 24.35 3.37 2.99
CA VAL A 133 25.52 3.51 2.12
C VAL A 133 26.07 2.13 1.75
N HIS A 134 26.96 2.09 0.77
CA HIS A 134 27.69 0.87 0.42
C HIS A 134 28.41 0.30 1.65
N GLN A 135 28.46 -1.02 1.79
CA GLN A 135 29.01 -1.70 2.97
C GLN A 135 30.46 -1.25 3.32
N GLN A 136 31.27 -0.95 2.30
CA GLN A 136 32.67 -0.49 2.48
C GLN A 136 32.79 1.04 2.67
N ASN A 137 31.71 1.80 2.72
CA ASN A 137 31.77 3.23 2.98
C ASN A 137 32.24 3.48 4.42
N PRO A 138 33.26 4.32 4.68
CA PRO A 138 33.76 4.55 6.04
C PRO A 138 32.81 5.38 6.92
N LEU A 139 31.87 6.14 6.32
CA LEU A 139 30.93 6.98 7.07
C LEU A 139 30.08 6.14 8.02
N VAL A 140 29.94 6.57 9.27
CA VAL A 140 29.18 5.86 10.31
C VAL A 140 27.89 6.60 10.73
N SER A 141 27.89 7.94 10.60
CA SER A 141 26.76 8.78 10.99
C SER A 141 26.68 10.06 10.16
N VAL A 142 25.52 10.64 10.13
CA VAL A 142 25.24 11.99 9.58
C VAL A 142 24.28 12.72 10.50
N SER A 143 24.38 14.04 10.55
CA SER A 143 23.40 14.90 11.21
C SER A 143 22.16 15.09 10.33
N MET A 144 21.02 15.48 10.93
CA MET A 144 19.82 15.84 10.15
C MET A 144 20.06 17.05 9.22
N ALA A 145 20.96 17.96 9.59
CA ALA A 145 21.37 19.05 8.70
C ALA A 145 22.07 18.55 7.42
N GLU A 146 23.02 17.59 7.58
CA GLU A 146 23.67 16.96 6.43
C GLU A 146 22.68 16.14 5.58
N VAL A 147 21.68 15.50 6.19
CA VAL A 147 20.60 14.84 5.44
C VAL A 147 19.88 15.84 4.53
N GLY A 148 19.53 17.01 5.08
CA GLY A 148 18.91 18.09 4.29
C GLY A 148 19.83 18.59 3.14
N GLN A 149 21.15 18.67 3.34
CA GLN A 149 22.12 19.04 2.32
C GLN A 149 22.26 17.98 1.22
N ILE A 150 22.27 16.71 1.62
CA ILE A 150 22.46 15.57 0.70
C ILE A 150 21.24 15.37 -0.19
N PHE A 151 20.02 15.47 0.36
CA PHE A 151 18.79 15.08 -0.33
C PHE A 151 17.93 16.26 -0.79
N GLY A 152 18.01 17.42 -0.15
CA GLY A 152 17.16 18.57 -0.43
C GLY A 152 17.70 19.48 -1.54
N MET A 153 16.81 20.31 -2.07
CA MET A 153 17.21 21.45 -2.90
C MET A 153 18.01 22.47 -2.07
N PRO A 154 18.94 23.20 -2.68
CA PRO A 154 19.56 24.36 -2.02
C PRO A 154 18.49 25.29 -1.44
N GLY A 155 18.65 25.69 -0.19
CA GLY A 155 17.65 26.48 0.57
C GLY A 155 16.70 25.63 1.42
N THR A 156 16.61 24.32 1.20
CA THR A 156 15.82 23.42 2.02
C THR A 156 16.38 23.36 3.45
N CYS A 157 15.52 23.51 4.47
CA CYS A 157 15.92 23.58 5.88
C CYS A 157 17.01 24.63 6.20
N GLY A 158 17.12 25.71 5.40
CA GLY A 158 18.16 26.73 5.58
C GLY A 158 19.55 26.34 5.03
N ASN A 159 19.67 25.20 4.34
CA ASN A 159 20.93 24.74 3.78
C ASN A 159 21.25 25.45 2.46
N SER A 160 22.43 26.05 2.35
CA SER A 160 22.85 26.82 1.17
C SER A 160 23.77 26.04 0.22
N VAL A 161 24.43 25.00 0.70
CA VAL A 161 25.46 24.28 -0.06
C VAL A 161 25.08 22.79 -0.17
N ARG A 162 25.18 22.27 -1.39
CA ARG A 162 24.98 20.86 -1.69
C ARG A 162 26.33 20.16 -1.81
N PRO A 163 26.57 19.04 -1.12
CA PRO A 163 27.74 18.21 -1.34
C PRO A 163 27.66 17.53 -2.73
N VAL A 164 28.75 17.58 -3.48
CA VAL A 164 28.90 16.94 -4.80
C VAL A 164 29.80 15.73 -4.75
N PHE A 165 30.81 15.80 -3.91
CA PHE A 165 31.76 14.73 -3.66
C PHE A 165 31.73 14.32 -2.19
N TRP A 166 32.24 13.14 -1.88
CA TRP A 166 32.34 12.66 -0.50
C TRP A 166 33.23 13.55 0.39
N ARG A 167 34.25 14.22 -0.17
CA ARG A 167 35.09 15.22 0.54
C ARG A 167 34.28 16.38 1.11
N ASP A 168 33.18 16.73 0.48
CA ASP A 168 32.33 17.84 0.92
C ASP A 168 31.59 17.51 2.22
N LEU A 169 31.51 16.23 2.58
CA LEU A 169 30.99 15.72 3.84
C LEU A 169 32.07 15.30 4.81
N ARG A 170 33.14 14.66 4.30
CA ARG A 170 34.27 14.13 5.09
C ARG A 170 35.53 14.24 4.23
N GLU A 171 36.33 15.25 4.50
CA GLU A 171 37.56 15.58 3.73
C GLU A 171 38.57 14.42 3.75
N ASP A 172 38.76 13.78 4.89
CA ASP A 172 39.74 12.68 5.09
C ASP A 172 39.19 11.31 4.64
N SER A 173 38.04 11.24 3.96
CA SER A 173 37.44 9.96 3.53
C SER A 173 38.29 9.31 2.43
N VAL A 174 38.48 7.99 2.50
CA VAL A 174 39.04 7.19 1.38
C VAL A 174 38.17 7.29 0.09
N LEU A 175 36.96 7.80 0.20
CA LEU A 175 36.04 8.08 -0.90
C LEU A 175 36.03 9.55 -1.29
N ALA A 176 36.91 10.41 -0.73
CA ALA A 176 36.87 11.86 -0.87
C ALA A 176 36.65 12.33 -2.32
N ASP A 177 37.37 11.77 -3.26
CA ASP A 177 37.33 12.10 -4.68
C ASP A 177 36.16 11.43 -5.45
N ARG A 178 35.39 10.56 -4.79
CA ARG A 178 34.22 9.96 -5.44
C ARG A 178 33.04 10.92 -5.43
N LYS A 179 32.33 10.96 -6.56
CA LYS A 179 31.06 11.70 -6.67
C LYS A 179 30.01 11.06 -5.78
N LEU A 180 29.31 11.90 -5.04
CA LEU A 180 28.16 11.50 -4.24
C LEU A 180 26.98 11.16 -5.17
N GLN A 181 26.49 9.92 -5.12
CA GLN A 181 25.33 9.47 -5.89
C GLN A 181 24.16 9.25 -4.94
N VAL A 182 23.11 10.06 -5.09
CA VAL A 182 21.99 10.11 -4.16
C VAL A 182 20.78 9.38 -4.75
N PHE A 183 20.18 8.48 -3.96
CA PHE A 183 19.04 7.66 -4.35
C PHE A 183 17.87 7.89 -3.41
N GLY A 184 16.70 8.19 -3.96
CA GLY A 184 15.48 8.45 -3.22
C GLY A 184 14.28 7.72 -3.81
N ARG A 185 13.11 7.99 -3.25
CA ARG A 185 11.86 7.38 -3.65
C ARG A 185 11.06 8.31 -4.55
N THR A 186 10.22 7.74 -5.41
CA THR A 186 9.26 8.49 -6.24
C THR A 186 8.20 9.20 -5.38
N ALA A 187 7.60 10.25 -5.91
CA ALA A 187 6.60 11.08 -5.22
C ALA A 187 5.33 10.31 -4.78
N THR A 188 4.99 9.19 -5.43
CA THR A 188 3.87 8.31 -5.05
C THR A 188 4.12 7.54 -3.76
N SER A 189 5.40 7.41 -3.35
CA SER A 189 5.80 6.68 -2.15
C SER A 189 5.44 7.44 -0.88
N GLY A 190 4.78 6.77 0.06
CA GLY A 190 4.58 7.31 1.42
C GLY A 190 5.88 7.53 2.16
N THR A 191 6.93 6.75 1.85
CA THR A 191 8.28 6.94 2.41
C THR A 191 8.90 8.25 1.91
N TYR A 192 8.74 8.59 0.64
CA TYR A 192 9.14 9.89 0.10
C TYR A 192 8.44 11.03 0.84
N GLN A 193 7.12 10.97 0.93
CA GLN A 193 6.34 12.05 1.54
C GLN A 193 6.61 12.20 3.04
N TYR A 194 6.86 11.08 3.75
CA TYR A 194 7.32 11.11 5.12
C TYR A 194 8.72 11.73 5.25
N PHE A 195 9.68 11.27 4.44
CA PHE A 195 11.07 11.76 4.46
C PHE A 195 11.15 13.24 4.13
N ARG A 196 10.41 13.70 3.12
CA ARG A 196 10.29 15.11 2.78
C ARG A 196 9.88 15.97 3.99
N ARG A 197 8.88 15.53 4.73
CA ARG A 197 8.39 16.24 5.92
C ARG A 197 9.38 16.16 7.08
N ALA A 198 9.89 14.99 7.38
CA ALA A 198 10.71 14.76 8.56
C ALA A 198 12.17 15.25 8.40
N ALA A 199 12.72 15.21 7.18
CA ALA A 199 14.13 15.47 6.91
C ALA A 199 14.39 16.66 5.98
N LEU A 200 13.40 17.13 5.22
CA LEU A 200 13.56 18.21 4.26
C LEU A 200 12.67 19.42 4.55
N CYS A 201 12.12 19.55 5.76
CA CYS A 201 11.28 20.67 6.20
C CYS A 201 10.11 20.97 5.22
N ASP A 202 9.48 19.92 4.69
CA ASP A 202 8.49 19.95 3.60
C ASP A 202 9.00 20.52 2.25
N GLY A 203 10.32 20.78 2.13
CA GLY A 203 10.97 21.16 0.88
C GLY A 203 11.07 20.01 -0.11
N ASP A 204 11.39 20.31 -1.35
CA ASP A 204 11.52 19.31 -2.40
C ASP A 204 12.91 18.64 -2.38
N PRO A 205 13.00 17.34 -2.73
CA PRO A 205 14.27 16.71 -3.01
C PRO A 205 15.00 17.40 -4.17
N GLY A 206 16.31 17.33 -4.12
CA GLY A 206 17.15 17.87 -5.20
C GLY A 206 16.93 17.14 -6.53
N ILE A 207 16.97 17.87 -7.65
CA ILE A 207 16.86 17.30 -9.01
C ILE A 207 17.94 16.26 -9.33
N PHE A 208 18.97 16.18 -8.51
CA PHE A 208 20.08 15.22 -8.60
C PHE A 208 19.81 13.91 -7.85
N VAL A 209 18.70 13.80 -7.14
CA VAL A 209 18.27 12.57 -6.49
C VAL A 209 17.74 11.61 -7.55
N ASN A 210 18.36 10.43 -7.65
CA ASN A 210 17.89 9.40 -8.56
C ASN A 210 16.68 8.69 -7.94
N GLU A 211 15.52 8.91 -8.53
CA GLU A 211 14.26 8.35 -8.04
C GLU A 211 14.14 6.85 -8.36
N MET A 212 13.78 6.06 -7.34
CA MET A 212 13.59 4.62 -7.45
C MET A 212 12.16 4.24 -7.04
N PRO A 213 11.50 3.32 -7.77
CA PRO A 213 10.10 2.98 -7.51
C PRO A 213 9.89 2.22 -6.19
N GLY A 214 10.88 1.46 -5.70
CA GLY A 214 10.75 0.64 -4.50
C GLY A 214 11.96 0.75 -3.57
N GLY A 215 11.76 0.48 -2.27
CA GLY A 215 12.83 0.48 -1.27
C GLY A 215 13.90 -0.56 -1.55
N ALA A 216 13.52 -1.75 -2.03
CA ALA A 216 14.45 -2.81 -2.43
C ALA A 216 15.38 -2.37 -3.58
N GLY A 217 14.86 -1.59 -4.54
CA GLY A 217 15.65 -1.04 -5.64
C GLY A 217 16.77 -0.13 -5.14
N ILE A 218 16.51 0.70 -4.13
CA ILE A 218 17.52 1.56 -3.50
C ILE A 218 18.61 0.71 -2.84
N VAL A 219 18.23 -0.28 -2.05
CA VAL A 219 19.18 -1.19 -1.38
C VAL A 219 20.09 -1.87 -2.40
N ASN A 220 19.50 -2.50 -3.43
CA ASN A 220 20.25 -3.19 -4.48
C ASN A 220 21.19 -2.26 -5.27
N THR A 221 20.82 -1.01 -5.44
CA THR A 221 21.64 -0.01 -6.15
C THR A 221 22.80 0.47 -5.28
N VAL A 222 22.52 0.85 -4.04
CA VAL A 222 23.54 1.33 -3.09
C VAL A 222 24.55 0.24 -2.78
N ALA A 223 24.13 -1.03 -2.67
CA ALA A 223 25.02 -2.19 -2.47
C ALA A 223 26.07 -2.36 -3.58
N ARG A 224 25.86 -1.81 -4.77
CA ARG A 224 26.76 -1.93 -5.92
C ARG A 224 27.58 -0.67 -6.21
N ILE A 225 27.22 0.45 -5.58
CA ILE A 225 27.83 1.76 -5.88
C ILE A 225 28.54 2.28 -4.64
N PRO A 226 29.89 2.20 -4.56
CA PRO A 226 30.65 2.66 -3.39
C PRO A 226 30.42 4.13 -3.02
N GLY A 227 30.12 5.01 -4.00
CA GLY A 227 29.77 6.42 -3.78
C GLY A 227 28.26 6.66 -3.58
N GLY A 228 27.48 5.61 -3.45
CA GLY A 228 26.03 5.67 -3.29
C GLY A 228 25.60 5.96 -1.85
N ILE A 229 24.55 6.79 -1.72
CA ILE A 229 23.79 7.00 -0.50
C ILE A 229 22.31 7.02 -0.85
N GLY A 230 21.46 6.42 -0.02
CA GLY A 230 20.03 6.41 -0.23
C GLY A 230 19.26 6.35 1.09
N TYR A 231 17.94 6.49 1.02
CA TYR A 231 17.07 6.21 2.16
C TYR A 231 16.02 5.14 1.82
N THR A 232 15.71 4.29 2.78
CA THR A 232 14.73 3.21 2.64
C THR A 232 14.07 2.90 3.98
N ALA A 233 13.07 2.02 3.99
CA ALA A 233 12.53 1.44 5.22
C ALA A 233 13.48 0.37 5.78
N THR A 234 13.56 0.23 7.11
CA THR A 234 14.38 -0.82 7.76
C THR A 234 14.03 -2.21 7.26
N SER A 235 12.77 -2.49 6.97
CA SER A 235 12.28 -3.77 6.44
C SER A 235 12.90 -4.20 5.09
N TYR A 236 13.57 -3.28 4.37
CA TYR A 236 14.26 -3.58 3.11
C TYR A 236 15.77 -3.76 3.26
N THR A 237 16.34 -3.39 4.40
CA THR A 237 17.80 -3.47 4.58
C THR A 237 18.30 -4.91 4.58
N SER A 238 19.54 -5.09 4.14
CA SER A 238 20.26 -6.36 4.14
C SER A 238 21.71 -6.12 4.57
N ASN A 239 22.47 -7.20 4.74
CA ASN A 239 23.90 -7.13 5.06
C ASN A 239 24.77 -6.56 3.92
N ASP A 240 24.18 -6.29 2.73
CA ASP A 240 24.90 -5.74 1.58
C ASP A 240 25.08 -4.22 1.67
N VAL A 241 24.36 -3.57 2.58
CA VAL A 241 24.43 -2.12 2.83
C VAL A 241 24.68 -1.83 4.31
N LYS A 242 25.28 -0.67 4.58
CA LYS A 242 25.49 -0.17 5.93
C LYS A 242 24.46 0.91 6.24
N ILE A 243 23.78 0.78 7.39
CA ILE A 243 22.91 1.82 7.94
C ILE A 243 23.77 2.87 8.62
N LEU A 244 23.49 4.15 8.32
CA LEU A 244 24.10 5.28 9.02
C LEU A 244 23.27 5.63 10.25
N GLY A 245 23.96 5.94 11.34
CA GLY A 245 23.34 6.56 12.51
C GLY A 245 22.99 8.03 12.24
N ILE A 246 22.06 8.56 13.01
CA ILE A 246 21.75 9.99 13.03
C ILE A 246 22.40 10.64 14.23
N GLU A 247 23.30 11.57 13.97
CA GLU A 247 24.03 12.31 14.99
C GLU A 247 23.17 13.48 15.52
N ARG A 248 23.05 13.55 16.82
CA ARG A 248 22.37 14.62 17.53
C ARG A 248 23.34 15.76 17.88
N PRO A 249 22.82 16.98 18.18
CA PRO A 249 23.63 18.10 18.59
C PRO A 249 24.43 17.84 19.90
N ASP A 250 24.00 16.91 20.74
CA ASP A 250 24.69 16.48 21.97
C ASP A 250 25.81 15.44 21.71
N GLY A 251 26.08 15.10 20.46
CA GLY A 251 27.10 14.15 20.03
C GLY A 251 26.67 12.68 20.10
N ARG A 252 25.47 12.35 20.58
CA ARG A 252 24.96 10.96 20.54
C ARG A 252 24.58 10.57 19.12
N VAL A 253 24.93 9.35 18.75
CA VAL A 253 24.53 8.74 17.48
C VAL A 253 23.40 7.77 17.74
N LEU A 254 22.26 8.00 17.11
CA LEU A 254 21.06 7.19 17.24
C LEU A 254 20.90 6.25 16.04
N TYR A 255 20.45 5.03 16.31
CA TYR A 255 20.14 4.02 15.31
C TYR A 255 18.62 3.67 15.35
N PRO A 256 18.09 2.94 14.37
CA PRO A 256 16.64 2.66 14.28
C PRO A 256 16.03 2.02 15.53
N GLU A 257 16.81 1.30 16.31
CA GLU A 257 16.39 0.64 17.56
C GLU A 257 16.14 1.66 18.68
N ASP A 258 16.84 2.81 18.65
CA ASP A 258 16.73 3.83 19.68
C ASP A 258 15.32 4.44 19.70
N PRO A 259 14.67 4.57 20.86
CA PRO A 259 13.34 5.19 20.96
C PRO A 259 13.30 6.62 20.40
N GLU A 260 14.38 7.37 20.54
CA GLU A 260 14.53 8.77 20.10
C GLU A 260 15.00 8.92 18.63
N TYR A 261 15.12 7.82 17.86
CA TYR A 261 15.54 7.90 16.46
C TYR A 261 14.58 8.81 15.66
N PRO A 262 15.08 9.88 15.01
CA PRO A 262 14.23 10.96 14.50
C PRO A 262 13.38 10.57 13.27
N LEU A 263 13.74 9.49 12.57
CA LEU A 263 13.03 9.04 11.36
C LEU A 263 12.16 7.80 11.60
N LYS A 264 11.73 7.57 12.86
CA LYS A 264 10.67 6.60 13.19
C LYS A 264 9.31 7.10 12.74
N ARG A 265 8.45 6.16 12.31
CA ARG A 265 7.11 6.48 11.84
C ARG A 265 6.13 5.36 12.13
N THR A 266 4.88 5.73 12.24
CA THR A 266 3.75 4.78 12.22
C THR A 266 3.36 4.49 10.76
N LEU A 267 3.06 3.24 10.48
CA LEU A 267 2.44 2.75 9.26
C LEU A 267 0.98 2.49 9.53
N TYR A 268 0.13 2.73 8.54
CA TYR A 268 -1.31 2.76 8.72
C TYR A 268 -2.01 1.78 7.78
N LEU A 269 -3.11 1.23 8.27
CA LEU A 269 -4.12 0.54 7.50
C LEU A 269 -5.42 1.35 7.58
N TYR A 270 -6.12 1.48 6.47
CA TYR A 270 -7.37 2.21 6.34
C TYR A 270 -8.45 1.28 5.80
N VAL A 271 -9.62 1.30 6.43
CA VAL A 271 -10.75 0.43 6.07
C VAL A 271 -12.01 1.27 5.87
N MET A 272 -12.75 0.97 4.80
CA MET A 272 -14.08 1.54 4.54
C MET A 272 -15.15 0.50 4.84
N THR A 273 -15.39 0.22 6.11
CA THR A 273 -16.44 -0.72 6.56
C THR A 273 -17.39 -0.05 7.54
N ASP A 274 -18.54 -0.67 7.75
CA ASP A 274 -19.51 -0.28 8.76
C ASP A 274 -19.35 -1.19 9.99
N LEU A 275 -18.82 -0.63 11.07
CA LEU A 275 -18.64 -1.36 12.34
C LEU A 275 -19.96 -1.64 13.06
N SER A 276 -21.09 -1.05 12.62
CA SER A 276 -22.40 -1.28 13.20
C SER A 276 -23.20 -2.41 12.52
N SER A 277 -22.61 -3.07 11.52
CA SER A 277 -23.26 -4.19 10.82
C SER A 277 -23.37 -5.41 11.73
N GLU A 278 -24.53 -6.08 11.73
CA GLU A 278 -24.75 -7.32 12.51
C GLU A 278 -23.86 -8.48 12.06
N ALA A 279 -23.40 -8.49 10.80
CA ALA A 279 -22.48 -9.48 10.28
C ALA A 279 -21.11 -8.83 10.01
N PRO A 280 -19.99 -9.42 10.48
CA PRO A 280 -18.66 -8.90 10.21
C PRO A 280 -18.37 -8.90 8.71
N SER A 281 -17.86 -7.77 8.21
CA SER A 281 -17.40 -7.69 6.83
C SER A 281 -16.08 -8.44 6.66
N ILE A 282 -15.72 -8.75 5.41
CA ILE A 282 -14.45 -9.41 5.11
C ILE A 282 -13.24 -8.57 5.54
N GLU A 283 -13.37 -7.24 5.49
CA GLU A 283 -12.35 -6.32 5.99
C GLU A 283 -12.17 -6.46 7.49
N CYS A 284 -13.26 -6.60 8.25
CA CYS A 284 -13.23 -6.86 9.69
C CYS A 284 -12.55 -8.19 10.01
N GLU A 285 -12.91 -9.25 9.30
CA GLU A 285 -12.28 -10.57 9.44
C GLU A 285 -10.76 -10.49 9.18
N PHE A 286 -10.35 -9.74 8.14
CA PHE A 286 -8.94 -9.52 7.83
C PHE A 286 -8.23 -8.71 8.92
N VAL A 287 -8.85 -7.64 9.44
CA VAL A 287 -8.29 -6.85 10.56
C VAL A 287 -8.14 -7.72 11.81
N ALA A 288 -9.14 -8.57 12.12
CA ALA A 288 -9.08 -9.51 13.23
C ALA A 288 -7.92 -10.53 13.05
N TYR A 289 -7.73 -11.04 11.83
CA TYR A 289 -6.59 -11.90 11.52
C TYR A 289 -5.24 -11.18 11.72
N VAL A 290 -5.09 -9.96 11.21
CA VAL A 290 -3.87 -9.14 11.38
C VAL A 290 -3.60 -8.84 12.85
N ALA A 291 -4.64 -8.55 13.64
CA ALA A 291 -4.55 -8.31 15.08
C ALA A 291 -4.28 -9.58 15.90
N GLY A 292 -4.55 -10.75 15.34
CA GLY A 292 -4.33 -12.05 15.96
C GLY A 292 -2.84 -12.40 16.15
N GLU A 293 -2.57 -13.50 16.82
CA GLU A 293 -1.20 -13.95 17.14
C GLU A 293 -0.38 -14.15 15.87
N LYS A 294 -0.90 -14.92 14.91
CA LYS A 294 -0.22 -15.22 13.63
C LYS A 294 0.07 -13.95 12.81
N GLY A 295 -0.90 -13.02 12.75
CA GLY A 295 -0.72 -11.75 12.05
C GLY A 295 0.39 -10.90 12.67
N ARG A 296 0.44 -10.82 13.99
CA ARG A 296 1.49 -10.09 14.73
C ARG A 296 2.85 -10.75 14.63
N ASP A 297 2.93 -12.07 14.56
CA ASP A 297 4.20 -12.77 14.38
C ASP A 297 4.78 -12.52 12.99
N LEU A 298 3.94 -12.50 11.95
CA LEU A 298 4.36 -12.09 10.61
C LEU A 298 4.86 -10.63 10.60
N LEU A 299 4.18 -9.72 11.32
CA LEU A 299 4.61 -8.33 11.44
C LEU A 299 6.01 -8.22 12.07
N ARG A 300 6.25 -8.91 13.18
CA ARG A 300 7.57 -8.92 13.84
C ARG A 300 8.64 -9.55 12.96
N SER A 301 8.32 -10.66 12.29
CA SER A 301 9.24 -11.36 11.37
C SER A 301 9.61 -10.51 10.16
N ALA A 302 8.72 -9.59 9.74
CA ALA A 302 8.99 -8.62 8.69
C ALA A 302 9.82 -7.40 9.16
N GLY A 303 10.25 -7.36 10.44
CA GLY A 303 11.09 -6.31 11.01
C GLY A 303 10.34 -5.09 11.52
N PHE A 304 9.01 -5.20 11.71
CA PHE A 304 8.19 -4.11 12.25
C PHE A 304 7.91 -4.30 13.74
N SER A 305 7.63 -3.17 14.44
CA SER A 305 7.18 -3.17 15.82
C SER A 305 5.70 -2.84 15.92
N ILE A 306 5.03 -3.34 16.97
CA ILE A 306 3.63 -3.01 17.24
C ILE A 306 3.59 -1.60 17.87
N PRO A 307 2.74 -0.68 17.35
CA PRO A 307 2.63 0.66 17.92
C PRO A 307 1.97 0.63 19.30
N GLN A 308 2.45 1.51 20.19
CA GLN A 308 1.81 1.76 21.48
C GLN A 308 0.79 2.90 21.29
N VAL A 309 -0.44 2.55 20.99
CA VAL A 309 -1.55 3.49 20.74
C VAL A 309 -2.78 3.10 21.57
N ALA A 310 -3.75 4.00 21.69
CA ALA A 310 -5.05 3.70 22.28
C ALA A 310 -5.75 2.56 21.54
N ASP A 311 -6.52 1.73 22.25
CA ASP A 311 -7.18 0.55 21.66
C ASP A 311 -8.03 0.88 20.45
N SER A 312 -8.77 2.00 20.46
CA SER A 312 -9.60 2.45 19.33
C SER A 312 -8.81 2.74 18.03
N GLN A 313 -7.48 2.86 18.10
CA GLN A 313 -6.59 3.09 16.97
C GLN A 313 -5.69 1.88 16.68
N SER A 314 -5.77 0.84 17.49
CA SER A 314 -5.02 -0.40 17.30
C SER A 314 -5.80 -1.36 16.40
N ALA A 315 -5.07 -2.27 15.71
CA ALA A 315 -5.71 -3.31 14.93
C ALA A 315 -6.60 -4.22 15.80
N ARG A 316 -6.20 -4.45 17.08
CA ARG A 316 -6.99 -5.22 18.03
C ARG A 316 -8.28 -4.51 18.40
N GLY A 317 -8.21 -3.23 18.80
CA GLY A 317 -9.41 -2.50 19.22
C GLY A 317 -10.41 -2.31 18.08
N VAL A 318 -9.95 -2.17 16.83
CA VAL A 318 -10.84 -2.14 15.67
C VAL A 318 -11.43 -3.53 15.39
N ALA A 319 -10.65 -4.60 15.53
CA ALA A 319 -11.15 -5.98 15.39
C ALA A 319 -12.22 -6.30 16.44
N ASP A 320 -11.99 -5.90 17.70
CA ASP A 320 -12.96 -6.08 18.80
C ASP A 320 -14.26 -5.26 18.57
N ALA A 321 -14.18 -4.12 17.87
CA ALA A 321 -15.34 -3.32 17.49
C ALA A 321 -16.10 -3.87 16.26
N CYS A 322 -15.51 -4.77 15.53
CA CYS A 322 -16.10 -5.44 14.36
C CYS A 322 -16.97 -6.65 14.75
N GLY A 323 -17.02 -7.06 15.99
CA GLY A 323 -17.86 -8.17 16.40
C GLY A 323 -17.29 -9.10 17.37
#